data_b1141eea48fd76f41adc8669d7c234ad
#
_entry.id   b1141eea48fd76f41adc8669d7c234ad
#
_cell.length_a   1.000
_cell.length_b   1.000
_cell.length_c   1.000
_cell.angle_alpha   90.00
_cell.angle_beta   90.00
_cell.angle_gamma   90.00
#
_symmetry.space_group_name_H-M   'P 1'
#
loop_
_entity.id
_entity.type
_entity.pdbx_description
1 polymer ?
#
loop_
_entity_poly.entity_id
_entity_poly.type
_entity_poly.pdbx_seq_one_letter_code
_entity_poly.pdbx_strand_id
1 'polypeptide(L)'
;MEDLDDLLEDAPAAEDQEVPIDEATAKWAVHARQELISTAGQYHGYITYDELAEIVQEKAGVVTTLPTHQWLGAVLGAVADDCAARGEPALTALCVRKDETVGPAYRRGVTRTGEAAPEDLDEHAASARLECYRYFGAAIPAGGGRAALTPKVSEARRRAARLNPTPAAVCPTCFTQLPFTGRCDACG
;
A
#
# COMPACT_ATOMS: atom_id res chain seq x y z
N MET A 1 38.66 -45.63 -31.71
CA MET A 1 38.29 -45.29 -30.31
C MET A 1 38.49 -43.78 -30.26
N GLU A 2 37.45 -43.14 -30.85
CA GLU A 2 37.42 -41.69 -31.04
C GLU A 2 36.83 -41.05 -29.80
N ASP A 3 37.52 -40.03 -29.35
CA ASP A 3 37.23 -39.33 -28.10
C ASP A 3 35.86 -38.65 -28.13
N LEU A 4 35.01 -39.02 -27.17
CA LEU A 4 33.69 -38.45 -26.94
C LEU A 4 33.72 -37.19 -26.08
N ASP A 5 34.91 -36.57 -25.88
CA ASP A 5 35.10 -35.42 -24.97
C ASP A 5 35.00 -34.05 -25.65
N ASP A 6 34.71 -33.98 -26.97
CA ASP A 6 34.73 -32.72 -27.72
C ASP A 6 33.34 -32.18 -28.10
N LEU A 7 32.28 -32.57 -27.38
CA LEU A 7 30.92 -32.09 -27.63
C LEU A 7 30.26 -31.43 -26.42
N LEU A 8 31.07 -30.89 -25.51
CA LEU A 8 30.58 -29.86 -24.55
C LEU A 8 30.78 -28.49 -25.18
N GLU A 9 30.08 -28.26 -26.30
CA GLU A 9 29.94 -26.92 -26.83
C GLU A 9 29.22 -26.07 -25.79
N ASP A 10 29.92 -25.00 -25.36
CA ASP A 10 29.46 -23.88 -24.56
C ASP A 10 28.04 -23.48 -24.95
N ALA A 11 27.07 -23.81 -24.09
CA ALA A 11 25.81 -23.13 -24.13
C ALA A 11 26.12 -21.67 -23.80
N PRO A 12 25.77 -20.69 -24.65
CA PRO A 12 26.04 -19.30 -24.36
C PRO A 12 25.35 -18.98 -23.04
N ALA A 13 26.15 -18.56 -22.05
CA ALA A 13 25.65 -17.95 -20.83
C ALA A 13 24.60 -16.92 -21.23
N ALA A 14 23.40 -17.05 -20.72
CA ALA A 14 22.36 -16.05 -20.94
C ALA A 14 22.99 -14.69 -20.59
N GLU A 15 23.29 -13.91 -21.62
CA GLU A 15 23.76 -12.55 -21.43
C GLU A 15 22.70 -11.86 -20.59
N ASP A 16 23.07 -11.46 -19.38
CA ASP A 16 22.30 -10.55 -18.53
C ASP A 16 22.14 -9.24 -19.32
N GLN A 17 21.16 -9.23 -20.21
CA GLN A 17 20.78 -8.00 -20.90
C GLN A 17 20.20 -7.10 -19.82
N GLU A 18 20.98 -6.11 -19.43
CA GLU A 18 20.58 -5.06 -18.51
C GLU A 18 19.42 -4.30 -19.16
N VAL A 19 18.19 -4.70 -18.80
CA VAL A 19 16.96 -4.09 -19.32
C VAL A 19 16.92 -2.65 -18.83
N PRO A 20 16.74 -1.66 -19.73
CA PRO A 20 16.59 -0.27 -19.33
C PRO A 20 15.50 -0.12 -18.25
N ILE A 21 15.76 0.70 -17.25
CA ILE A 21 14.87 0.81 -16.07
C ILE A 21 13.43 1.18 -16.46
N ASP A 22 13.23 1.96 -17.50
CA ASP A 22 11.90 2.34 -17.99
C ASP A 22 11.15 1.13 -18.58
N GLU A 23 11.84 0.27 -19.34
CA GLU A 23 11.27 -0.96 -19.86
C GLU A 23 10.98 -1.97 -18.74
N ALA A 24 11.90 -2.11 -17.80
CA ALA A 24 11.72 -2.94 -16.62
C ALA A 24 10.52 -2.45 -15.80
N THR A 25 10.39 -1.13 -15.59
CA THR A 25 9.27 -0.51 -14.88
C THR A 25 7.93 -0.84 -15.54
N ALA A 26 7.84 -0.79 -16.86
CA ALA A 26 6.62 -1.13 -17.59
C ALA A 26 6.24 -2.61 -17.39
N LYS A 27 7.22 -3.54 -17.48
CA LYS A 27 7.01 -4.97 -17.24
C LYS A 27 6.55 -5.22 -15.80
N TRP A 28 7.23 -4.63 -14.82
CA TRP A 28 6.87 -4.76 -13.40
C TRP A 28 5.49 -4.19 -13.10
N ALA A 29 5.09 -3.09 -13.73
CA ALA A 29 3.78 -2.46 -13.50
C ALA A 29 2.62 -3.37 -13.90
N VAL A 30 2.76 -4.14 -14.98
CA VAL A 30 1.76 -5.13 -15.40
C VAL A 30 1.55 -6.18 -14.31
N HIS A 31 2.64 -6.75 -13.80
CA HIS A 31 2.58 -7.76 -12.75
C HIS A 31 2.16 -7.19 -11.39
N ALA A 32 2.60 -5.97 -11.06
CA ALA A 32 2.16 -5.27 -9.86
C ALA A 32 0.65 -5.05 -9.85
N ARG A 33 0.08 -4.61 -10.98
CA ARG A 33 -1.36 -4.46 -11.11
C ARG A 33 -2.11 -5.77 -10.89
N GLN A 34 -1.65 -6.86 -11.52
CA GLN A 34 -2.27 -8.17 -11.35
C GLN A 34 -2.23 -8.65 -9.89
N GLU A 35 -1.10 -8.47 -9.22
CA GLU A 35 -0.94 -8.86 -7.81
C GLU A 35 -1.82 -8.02 -6.88
N LEU A 36 -1.90 -6.72 -7.12
CA LEU A 36 -2.76 -5.83 -6.34
C LEU A 36 -4.25 -6.15 -6.55
N ILE A 37 -4.67 -6.56 -7.75
CA ILE A 37 -6.03 -7.07 -8.00
C ILE A 37 -6.28 -8.37 -7.23
N SER A 38 -5.32 -9.31 -7.26
CA SER A 38 -5.40 -10.55 -6.48
C SER A 38 -5.53 -10.27 -4.98
N THR A 39 -4.73 -9.33 -4.48
CA THR A 39 -4.79 -8.85 -3.08
C THR A 39 -6.14 -8.19 -2.77
N ALA A 40 -6.68 -7.40 -3.70
CA ALA A 40 -8.01 -6.77 -3.56
C ALA A 40 -9.15 -7.79 -3.49
N GLY A 41 -8.98 -8.98 -4.04
CA GLY A 41 -9.93 -10.10 -3.93
C GLY A 41 -10.05 -10.68 -2.51
N GLN A 42 -9.21 -10.26 -1.58
CA GLN A 42 -9.21 -10.71 -0.18
C GLN A 42 -9.60 -9.55 0.73
N TYR A 43 -10.71 -9.69 1.46
CA TYR A 43 -11.13 -8.65 2.41
C TYR A 43 -10.09 -8.46 3.52
N HIS A 44 -9.66 -7.22 3.73
CA HIS A 44 -8.51 -6.82 4.54
C HIS A 44 -7.12 -7.25 4.00
N GLY A 45 -7.03 -7.76 2.77
CA GLY A 45 -5.76 -8.05 2.12
C GLY A 45 -4.95 -6.78 1.84
N TYR A 46 -3.67 -6.84 2.08
CA TYR A 46 -2.68 -5.85 1.66
C TYR A 46 -1.34 -6.55 1.43
N ILE A 47 -0.43 -5.90 0.76
CA ILE A 47 0.89 -6.42 0.44
C ILE A 47 1.96 -5.38 0.80
N THR A 48 3.10 -5.82 1.27
CA THR A 48 4.22 -4.91 1.56
C THR A 48 5.00 -4.57 0.29
N TYR A 49 5.76 -3.47 0.34
CA TYR A 49 6.65 -3.06 -0.74
C TYR A 49 7.67 -4.14 -1.10
N ASP A 50 8.23 -4.81 -0.10
CA ASP A 50 9.25 -5.83 -0.31
C ASP A 50 8.64 -7.08 -0.96
N GLU A 51 7.51 -7.57 -0.47
CA GLU A 51 6.78 -8.70 -1.08
C GLU A 51 6.37 -8.40 -2.53
N LEU A 52 5.81 -7.20 -2.79
CA LEU A 52 5.43 -6.83 -4.15
C LEU A 52 6.65 -6.76 -5.08
N ALA A 53 7.78 -6.22 -4.57
CA ALA A 53 9.02 -6.12 -5.33
C ALA A 53 9.58 -7.50 -5.73
N GLU A 54 9.56 -8.46 -4.82
CA GLU A 54 9.97 -9.83 -5.09
C GLU A 54 9.08 -10.47 -6.16
N ILE A 55 7.77 -10.39 -5.99
CA ILE A 55 6.78 -11.00 -6.91
C ILE A 55 6.88 -10.42 -8.32
N VAL A 56 7.02 -9.10 -8.47
CA VAL A 56 7.06 -8.48 -9.81
C VAL A 56 8.35 -8.81 -10.55
N GLN A 57 9.47 -8.89 -9.86
CA GLN A 57 10.75 -9.29 -10.44
C GLN A 57 10.71 -10.76 -10.88
N GLU A 58 10.22 -11.65 -10.03
CA GLU A 58 10.07 -13.07 -10.35
C GLU A 58 9.16 -13.27 -11.57
N LYS A 59 7.95 -12.68 -11.55
CA LYS A 59 6.96 -12.84 -12.63
C LYS A 59 7.38 -12.20 -13.95
N ALA A 60 8.12 -11.09 -13.90
CA ALA A 60 8.59 -10.40 -15.09
C ALA A 60 9.86 -11.04 -15.68
N GLY A 61 10.57 -11.87 -14.91
CA GLY A 61 11.89 -12.39 -15.30
C GLY A 61 12.95 -11.29 -15.42
N VAL A 62 12.72 -10.13 -14.81
CA VAL A 62 13.63 -8.96 -14.81
C VAL A 62 13.96 -8.60 -13.38
N VAL A 63 15.24 -8.65 -13.04
CA VAL A 63 15.74 -8.42 -11.68
C VAL A 63 16.57 -7.14 -11.66
N THR A 64 16.56 -6.42 -10.56
CA THR A 64 17.41 -5.27 -10.31
C THR A 64 18.10 -5.38 -8.96
N THR A 65 19.33 -4.89 -8.88
CA THR A 65 20.09 -4.75 -7.64
C THR A 65 19.80 -3.44 -6.91
N LEU A 66 19.00 -2.55 -7.52
CA LEU A 66 18.63 -1.28 -6.90
C LEU A 66 17.74 -1.51 -5.68
N PRO A 67 17.90 -0.73 -4.61
CA PRO A 67 17.00 -0.77 -3.47
C PRO A 67 15.54 -0.53 -3.87
N THR A 68 14.60 -1.31 -3.32
CA THR A 68 13.17 -1.29 -3.65
C THR A 68 12.57 0.13 -3.68
N HIS A 69 12.95 0.98 -2.73
CA HIS A 69 12.43 2.35 -2.64
C HIS A 69 12.82 3.28 -3.80
N GLN A 70 13.83 2.92 -4.59
CA GLN A 70 14.29 3.72 -5.72
C GLN A 70 13.46 3.50 -6.99
N TRP A 71 12.92 2.31 -7.19
CA TRP A 71 12.23 1.94 -8.43
C TRP A 71 10.73 1.61 -8.24
N LEU A 72 10.34 0.95 -7.15
CA LEU A 72 8.95 0.53 -6.95
C LEU A 72 7.97 1.71 -6.94
N GLY A 73 8.43 2.89 -6.54
CA GLY A 73 7.63 4.10 -6.60
C GLY A 73 7.19 4.50 -8.02
N ALA A 74 8.00 4.23 -9.04
CA ALA A 74 7.67 4.45 -10.44
C ALA A 74 6.66 3.39 -10.93
N VAL A 75 6.87 2.12 -10.56
CA VAL A 75 5.95 1.01 -10.84
C VAL A 75 4.56 1.29 -10.29
N LEU A 76 4.45 1.66 -9.02
CA LEU A 76 3.17 2.02 -8.39
C LEU A 76 2.56 3.30 -9.00
N GLY A 77 3.40 4.23 -9.48
CA GLY A 77 2.95 5.38 -10.24
C GLY A 77 2.24 4.98 -11.54
N ALA A 78 2.83 4.07 -12.30
CA ALA A 78 2.23 3.55 -13.53
C ALA A 78 0.92 2.79 -13.25
N VAL A 79 0.85 2.01 -12.17
CA VAL A 79 -0.40 1.36 -11.74
C VAL A 79 -1.47 2.39 -11.38
N ALA A 80 -1.11 3.46 -10.68
CA ALA A 80 -2.07 4.53 -10.33
C ALA A 80 -2.62 5.23 -11.58
N ASP A 81 -1.77 5.44 -12.60
CA ASP A 81 -2.18 6.02 -13.87
C ASP A 81 -3.17 5.14 -14.62
N ASP A 82 -2.89 3.84 -14.67
CA ASP A 82 -3.77 2.87 -15.31
C ASP A 82 -5.13 2.78 -14.59
N CYS A 83 -5.14 2.75 -13.24
CA CYS A 83 -6.39 2.80 -12.47
C CYS A 83 -7.20 4.06 -12.77
N ALA A 84 -6.55 5.22 -12.79
CA ALA A 84 -7.22 6.49 -13.09
C ALA A 84 -7.81 6.50 -14.51
N ALA A 85 -7.05 6.02 -15.49
CA ALA A 85 -7.51 5.93 -16.88
C ALA A 85 -8.72 5.00 -17.06
N ARG A 86 -8.86 3.98 -16.21
CA ARG A 86 -9.97 3.02 -16.22
C ARG A 86 -11.14 3.42 -15.30
N GLY A 87 -11.01 4.47 -14.51
CA GLY A 87 -12.00 4.83 -13.49
C GLY A 87 -12.12 3.78 -12.38
N GLU A 88 -11.03 3.07 -12.10
CA GLU A 88 -10.93 2.05 -11.06
C GLU A 88 -10.45 2.65 -9.73
N PRO A 89 -10.79 2.05 -8.58
CA PRO A 89 -10.28 2.50 -7.29
C PRO A 89 -8.75 2.36 -7.21
N ALA A 90 -8.14 3.16 -6.34
CA ALA A 90 -6.70 3.27 -6.20
C ALA A 90 -6.04 1.99 -5.63
N LEU A 91 -5.70 1.04 -6.49
CA LEU A 91 -5.03 -0.22 -6.10
C LEU A 91 -3.76 0.00 -5.28
N THR A 92 -3.09 1.14 -5.46
CA THR A 92 -1.88 1.49 -4.71
C THR A 92 -2.11 1.67 -3.20
N ALA A 93 -3.38 1.80 -2.76
CA ALA A 93 -3.75 1.79 -1.35
C ALA A 93 -3.49 0.43 -0.67
N LEU A 94 -3.45 -0.65 -1.44
CA LEU A 94 -3.19 -2.01 -0.96
C LEU A 94 -1.70 -2.28 -0.72
N CYS A 95 -0.80 -1.44 -1.28
CA CYS A 95 0.64 -1.60 -1.12
C CYS A 95 1.16 -0.71 0.00
N VAL A 96 1.70 -1.33 1.04
CA VAL A 96 2.12 -0.66 2.27
C VAL A 96 3.62 -0.84 2.54
N ARG A 97 4.19 0.01 3.36
CA ARG A 97 5.56 -0.12 3.84
C ARG A 97 5.67 -1.22 4.91
N LYS A 98 6.87 -1.52 5.37
CA LYS A 98 7.14 -2.51 6.43
C LYS A 98 6.42 -2.19 7.75
N ASP A 99 6.19 -0.93 8.05
CA ASP A 99 5.41 -0.43 9.19
C ASP A 99 3.90 -0.42 8.93
N GLU A 100 3.47 -0.92 7.77
CA GLU A 100 2.11 -1.02 7.28
C GLU A 100 1.43 0.34 7.04
N THR A 101 2.18 1.46 7.02
CA THR A 101 1.68 2.75 6.56
C THR A 101 1.73 2.81 5.03
N VAL A 102 0.88 3.64 4.41
CA VAL A 102 0.97 3.86 2.96
C VAL A 102 2.17 4.74 2.61
N GLY A 103 2.76 4.48 1.46
CA GLY A 103 3.98 5.15 1.02
C GLY A 103 3.76 6.40 0.16
N PRO A 104 4.87 7.04 -0.26
CA PRO A 104 4.84 8.25 -1.08
C PRO A 104 4.15 8.07 -2.44
N ALA A 105 4.18 6.87 -3.01
CA ALA A 105 3.52 6.57 -4.28
C ALA A 105 1.99 6.75 -4.17
N TYR A 106 1.39 6.26 -3.07
CA TYR A 106 -0.03 6.47 -2.80
C TYR A 106 -0.37 7.95 -2.66
N ARG A 107 0.41 8.71 -1.87
CA ARG A 107 0.23 10.15 -1.72
C ARG A 107 0.23 10.88 -3.07
N ARG A 108 1.24 10.58 -3.93
CA ARG A 108 1.30 11.18 -5.27
C ARG A 108 0.08 10.85 -6.12
N GLY A 109 -0.43 9.61 -6.04
CA GLY A 109 -1.65 9.21 -6.74
C GLY A 109 -2.86 10.03 -6.31
N VAL A 110 -3.06 10.21 -4.99
CA VAL A 110 -4.19 10.98 -4.44
C VAL A 110 -4.12 12.46 -4.80
N THR A 111 -2.93 13.07 -4.78
CA THR A 111 -2.76 14.51 -5.07
C THR A 111 -2.69 14.85 -6.55
N ARG A 112 -2.73 13.86 -7.45
CA ARG A 112 -2.62 14.05 -8.90
C ARG A 112 -3.77 14.84 -9.51
N THR A 113 -4.96 14.73 -8.95
CA THR A 113 -6.16 15.45 -9.38
C THR A 113 -6.14 16.93 -8.97
N GLY A 114 -5.06 17.40 -8.34
CA GLY A 114 -4.95 18.77 -7.81
C GLY A 114 -5.64 18.96 -6.46
N GLU A 115 -6.17 17.91 -5.88
CA GLU A 115 -6.73 17.95 -4.53
C GLU A 115 -5.65 18.03 -3.46
N ALA A 116 -5.95 18.69 -2.35
CA ALA A 116 -5.06 18.72 -1.20
C ALA A 116 -4.88 17.31 -0.64
N ALA A 117 -3.64 16.98 -0.23
CA ALA A 117 -3.41 15.72 0.44
C ALA A 117 -4.31 15.58 1.67
N PRO A 118 -4.94 14.40 1.89
CA PRO A 118 -5.70 14.15 3.10
C PRO A 118 -4.85 14.39 4.34
N GLU A 119 -5.46 14.90 5.40
CA GLU A 119 -4.78 15.12 6.68
C GLU A 119 -4.23 13.81 7.24
N ASP A 120 -5.03 12.73 7.14
CA ASP A 120 -4.65 11.39 7.51
C ASP A 120 -4.64 10.46 6.29
N LEU A 121 -3.44 10.19 5.80
CA LEU A 121 -3.26 9.39 4.59
C LEU A 121 -3.58 7.91 4.81
N ASP A 122 -3.37 7.38 6.01
CA ASP A 122 -3.66 5.97 6.32
C ASP A 122 -5.17 5.73 6.49
N GLU A 123 -5.92 6.69 7.05
CA GLU A 123 -7.39 6.63 7.09
C GLU A 123 -7.98 6.74 5.68
N HIS A 124 -7.47 7.64 4.87
CA HIS A 124 -7.88 7.75 3.47
C HIS A 124 -7.61 6.45 2.72
N ALA A 125 -6.42 5.86 2.91
CA ALA A 125 -6.07 4.58 2.29
C ALA A 125 -6.94 3.42 2.80
N ALA A 126 -7.35 3.43 4.06
CA ALA A 126 -8.29 2.44 4.60
C ALA A 126 -9.63 2.47 3.85
N SER A 127 -10.15 3.66 3.55
CA SER A 127 -11.35 3.85 2.75
C SER A 127 -11.15 3.38 1.31
N ALA A 128 -10.04 3.77 0.67
CA ALA A 128 -9.70 3.35 -0.69
C ALA A 128 -9.51 1.82 -0.81
N ARG A 129 -8.92 1.17 0.21
CA ARG A 129 -8.83 -0.30 0.26
C ARG A 129 -10.22 -0.95 0.27
N LEU A 130 -11.15 -0.42 1.06
CA LEU A 130 -12.52 -0.94 1.08
C LEU A 130 -13.20 -0.81 -0.29
N GLU A 131 -12.96 0.28 -1.01
CA GLU A 131 -13.44 0.45 -2.39
C GLU A 131 -12.82 -0.59 -3.33
N CYS A 132 -11.50 -0.86 -3.21
CA CYS A 132 -10.84 -1.92 -3.96
C CYS A 132 -11.48 -3.29 -3.69
N TYR A 133 -11.70 -3.66 -2.44
CA TYR A 133 -12.33 -4.95 -2.08
C TYR A 133 -13.72 -5.09 -2.66
N ARG A 134 -14.51 -4.01 -2.66
CA ARG A 134 -15.85 -4.01 -3.26
C ARG A 134 -15.82 -4.14 -4.77
N TYR A 135 -14.93 -3.40 -5.41
CA TYR A 135 -14.82 -3.34 -6.86
C TYR A 135 -14.30 -4.66 -7.46
N PHE A 136 -13.29 -5.25 -6.84
CA PHE A 136 -12.63 -6.47 -7.30
C PHE A 136 -13.22 -7.76 -6.72
N GLY A 137 -14.35 -7.69 -6.05
CA GLY A 137 -15.17 -8.85 -5.73
C GLY A 137 -14.71 -9.66 -4.52
N ALA A 138 -14.06 -9.05 -3.53
CA ALA A 138 -13.75 -9.73 -2.28
C ALA A 138 -15.02 -10.23 -1.57
N ALA A 139 -14.92 -11.34 -0.84
CA ALA A 139 -15.97 -11.83 0.03
C ALA A 139 -16.13 -10.90 1.25
N ILE A 140 -16.98 -9.88 1.12
CA ILE A 140 -17.18 -8.85 2.13
C ILE A 140 -18.36 -9.27 3.04
N PRO A 141 -18.29 -9.02 4.37
CA PRO A 141 -19.38 -9.30 5.30
C PRO A 141 -20.69 -8.61 4.92
N ALA A 142 -21.81 -9.18 5.33
CA ALA A 142 -23.13 -8.57 5.18
C ALA A 142 -23.11 -7.14 5.78
N GLY A 143 -23.59 -6.16 5.01
CA GLY A 143 -23.51 -4.74 5.37
C GLY A 143 -22.37 -3.96 4.69
N GLY A 144 -21.61 -4.59 3.76
CA GLY A 144 -20.67 -3.90 2.85
C GLY A 144 -19.28 -3.67 3.42
N GLY A 145 -18.93 -4.31 4.54
CA GLY A 145 -17.60 -4.18 5.16
C GLY A 145 -17.35 -2.82 5.81
N ARG A 146 -16.16 -2.65 6.37
CA ARG A 146 -15.72 -1.38 6.99
C ARG A 146 -14.32 -1.05 6.55
N ALA A 147 -14.05 0.24 6.38
CA ALA A 147 -12.69 0.74 6.25
C ALA A 147 -11.92 0.44 7.56
N ALA A 148 -10.71 -0.08 7.42
CA ALA A 148 -9.89 -0.43 8.56
C ALA A 148 -8.43 -0.07 8.31
N LEU A 149 -7.81 0.52 9.30
CA LEU A 149 -6.36 0.67 9.34
C LEU A 149 -5.70 -0.70 9.37
N THR A 150 -4.50 -0.78 8.84
CA THR A 150 -3.67 -1.98 8.99
C THR A 150 -3.36 -2.27 10.47
N PRO A 151 -3.07 -3.53 10.83
CA PRO A 151 -2.86 -3.92 12.22
C PRO A 151 -1.78 -3.09 12.94
N LYS A 152 -0.61 -2.89 12.34
CA LYS A 152 0.48 -2.14 12.99
C LYS A 152 0.14 -0.66 13.15
N VAL A 153 -0.48 -0.04 12.14
CA VAL A 153 -0.93 1.36 12.23
C VAL A 153 -1.97 1.52 13.34
N SER A 154 -2.95 0.62 13.40
CA SER A 154 -3.99 0.61 14.44
C SER A 154 -3.38 0.43 15.84
N GLU A 155 -2.42 -0.47 16.00
CA GLU A 155 -1.73 -0.69 17.26
C GLU A 155 -0.88 0.52 17.67
N ALA A 156 -0.11 1.08 16.74
CA ALA A 156 0.71 2.27 16.98
C ALA A 156 -0.15 3.45 17.46
N ARG A 157 -1.31 3.67 16.84
CA ARG A 157 -2.25 4.73 17.26
C ARG A 157 -2.83 4.47 18.65
N ARG A 158 -3.23 3.25 18.94
CA ARG A 158 -3.72 2.89 20.28
C ARG A 158 -2.64 3.10 21.34
N ARG A 159 -1.39 2.75 21.03
CA ARG A 159 -0.25 2.98 21.93
C ARG A 159 -0.01 4.48 22.13
N ALA A 160 0.00 5.28 21.07
CA ALA A 160 0.16 6.72 21.14
C ALA A 160 -0.94 7.40 21.99
N ALA A 161 -2.20 6.98 21.81
CA ALA A 161 -3.31 7.50 22.60
C ALA A 161 -3.22 7.15 24.10
N ARG A 162 -2.64 6.00 24.45
CA ARG A 162 -2.39 5.63 25.85
C ARG A 162 -1.26 6.44 26.46
N LEU A 163 -0.22 6.76 25.69
CA LEU A 163 0.93 7.53 26.17
C LEU A 163 0.64 9.04 26.26
N ASN A 164 -0.24 9.54 25.38
CA ASN A 164 -0.66 10.92 25.32
C ASN A 164 -2.20 11.00 25.43
N PRO A 165 -2.78 10.73 26.60
CA PRO A 165 -4.22 10.83 26.76
C PRO A 165 -4.64 12.29 26.49
N THR A 166 -5.69 12.46 25.70
CA THR A 166 -6.29 13.80 25.49
C THR A 166 -6.65 14.37 26.86
N PRO A 167 -6.19 15.59 27.21
CA PRO A 167 -6.56 16.20 28.46
C PRO A 167 -8.09 16.24 28.58
N ALA A 168 -8.59 15.79 29.73
CA ALA A 168 -10.02 15.86 29.97
C ALA A 168 -10.49 17.31 29.91
N ALA A 169 -11.62 17.55 29.25
CA ALA A 169 -12.20 18.88 29.21
C ALA A 169 -12.48 19.38 30.64
N VAL A 170 -12.12 20.61 30.93
CA VAL A 170 -12.37 21.25 32.23
C VAL A 170 -13.47 22.29 32.10
N CYS A 171 -14.26 22.44 33.13
CA CYS A 171 -15.27 23.49 33.21
C CYS A 171 -14.60 24.87 33.24
N PRO A 172 -14.96 25.80 32.37
CA PRO A 172 -14.35 27.14 32.33
C PRO A 172 -14.65 28.00 33.57
N THR A 173 -15.67 27.60 34.35
CA THR A 173 -16.13 28.36 35.52
C THR A 173 -15.48 27.89 36.83
N CYS A 174 -15.45 26.56 37.06
CA CYS A 174 -14.93 26.00 38.31
C CYS A 174 -13.65 25.15 38.14
N PHE A 175 -13.15 25.03 36.91
CA PHE A 175 -11.93 24.27 36.56
C PHE A 175 -11.96 22.79 36.97
N THR A 176 -13.14 22.25 37.29
CA THR A 176 -13.34 20.82 37.56
C THR A 176 -13.39 20.06 36.23
N GLN A 177 -12.85 18.86 36.20
CA GLN A 177 -12.93 17.99 35.05
C GLN A 177 -14.41 17.73 34.68
N LEU A 178 -14.74 17.97 33.44
CA LEU A 178 -16.10 17.69 32.93
C LEU A 178 -16.33 16.19 32.78
N PRO A 179 -17.50 15.69 33.19
CA PRO A 179 -17.90 14.34 32.88
C PRO A 179 -18.08 14.16 31.36
N PHE A 180 -18.23 12.91 30.93
CA PHE A 180 -18.40 12.56 29.52
C PHE A 180 -19.58 13.27 28.84
N THR A 181 -20.58 13.66 29.62
CA THR A 181 -21.76 14.42 29.16
C THR A 181 -21.44 15.86 28.71
N GLY A 182 -20.25 16.37 29.02
CA GLY A 182 -19.83 17.73 28.70
C GLY A 182 -20.48 18.81 29.55
N ARG A 183 -21.32 18.45 30.55
CA ARG A 183 -21.96 19.39 31.49
C ARG A 183 -21.27 19.29 32.85
N CYS A 184 -21.07 20.42 33.47
CA CYS A 184 -20.44 20.46 34.79
C CYS A 184 -21.45 20.12 35.87
N ASP A 185 -21.18 19.09 36.67
CA ASP A 185 -22.06 18.71 37.79
C ASP A 185 -22.00 19.70 38.95
N ALA A 186 -20.99 20.56 39.00
CA ALA A 186 -20.83 21.57 40.07
C ALA A 186 -21.44 22.94 39.72
N CYS A 187 -21.54 23.31 38.46
CA CYS A 187 -22.00 24.63 38.02
C CYS A 187 -23.31 24.60 37.21
N GLY A 188 -23.80 23.40 36.82
CA GLY A 188 -25.03 23.23 36.04
C GLY A 188 -24.83 23.21 34.54
#